data_1011b64c748528efe06f0ba08d063ba1
#
_entry.id   1011b64c748528efe06f0ba08d063ba1
#
_cell.length_a   1.000
_cell.length_b   1.000
_cell.length_c   1.000
_cell.angle_alpha   90.00
_cell.angle_beta   90.00
_cell.angle_gamma   90.00
#
_symmetry.space_group_name_H-M   'P 1'
#
loop_
_entity.id
_entity.type
_entity.pdbx_description
1 polymer ?
#
loop_
_entity_poly.entity_id
_entity_poly.type
_entity_poly.pdbx_seq_one_letter_code
_entity_poly.pdbx_strand_id
1 'polypeptide(L)'
;MKYKILDNFLNEICLNYLSSLKLKKISSDEVYSYQNKVYSNGDIINSCISPEILKNLQNSCHENAIKILNELAPNKTHLYEYSDFNIIETGKDYTFPIHRDHVNKLLSGVIYLKPAANTGTIIYKNKKGENPNEIEWKKNRALFFSRTEDTSWHNYKGDGKNNRIVLVYNLMTTNTKAVCKLEGINYNLIRLREFTNPYIYRFFKKVF
;
A
#
# COMPACT_ATOMS: atom_id res chain seq x y z
N MET A 1 -5.86 13.57 7.45
CA MET A 1 -6.10 12.51 6.43
C MET A 1 -7.41 11.80 6.74
N LYS A 2 -8.26 11.55 5.72
CA LYS A 2 -9.41 10.65 5.84
C LYS A 2 -8.93 9.22 5.60
N TYR A 3 -9.35 8.28 6.46
CA TYR A 3 -9.00 6.86 6.34
C TYR A 3 -10.13 5.98 6.88
N LYS A 4 -10.06 4.69 6.55
CA LYS A 4 -11.00 3.66 7.00
C LYS A 4 -10.22 2.46 7.53
N ILE A 5 -10.65 1.90 8.65
CA ILE A 5 -10.09 0.69 9.26
C ILE A 5 -11.15 -0.41 9.19
N LEU A 6 -10.74 -1.59 8.76
CA LEU A 6 -11.60 -2.77 8.67
C LEU A 6 -10.87 -3.96 9.29
N ASP A 7 -11.49 -4.59 10.27
CA ASP A 7 -11.01 -5.87 10.82
C ASP A 7 -11.53 -7.03 9.97
N ASN A 8 -10.78 -8.13 9.93
CA ASN A 8 -11.11 -9.35 9.16
C ASN A 8 -11.39 -9.07 7.67
N PHE A 9 -10.52 -8.26 7.07
CA PHE A 9 -10.71 -7.78 5.70
C PHE A 9 -10.60 -8.89 4.64
N LEU A 10 -9.58 -9.75 4.76
CA LEU A 10 -9.37 -10.88 3.85
C LEU A 10 -10.22 -12.08 4.28
N ASN A 11 -10.75 -12.82 3.31
CA ASN A 11 -11.31 -14.14 3.57
C ASN A 11 -10.23 -15.13 4.04
N GLU A 12 -10.65 -16.24 4.66
CA GLU A 12 -9.72 -17.22 5.26
C GLU A 12 -8.77 -17.84 4.24
N ILE A 13 -9.23 -18.12 3.02
CA ILE A 13 -8.42 -18.73 1.96
C ILE A 13 -7.24 -17.81 1.62
N CYS A 14 -7.51 -16.54 1.33
CA CYS A 14 -6.49 -15.55 1.02
C CYS A 14 -5.57 -15.29 2.21
N LEU A 15 -6.13 -15.14 3.42
CA LEU A 15 -5.35 -14.89 4.63
C LEU A 15 -4.39 -16.03 4.93
N ASN A 16 -4.85 -17.29 4.87
CA ASN A 16 -4.03 -18.47 5.14
C ASN A 16 -2.91 -18.60 4.09
N TYR A 17 -3.23 -18.46 2.81
CA TYR A 17 -2.23 -18.49 1.75
C TYR A 17 -1.16 -17.41 1.95
N LEU A 18 -1.56 -16.15 2.11
CA LEU A 18 -0.63 -15.03 2.26
C LEU A 18 0.21 -15.14 3.53
N SER A 19 -0.38 -15.65 4.61
CA SER A 19 0.34 -15.90 5.87
C SER A 19 1.34 -17.06 5.77
N SER A 20 1.15 -18.01 4.83
CA SER A 20 2.03 -19.16 4.62
C SER A 20 3.17 -18.91 3.62
N LEU A 21 3.18 -17.75 2.93
CA LEU A 21 4.19 -17.44 1.94
C LEU A 21 5.61 -17.55 2.53
N LYS A 22 6.46 -18.30 1.80
CA LYS A 22 7.90 -18.39 2.06
C LYS A 22 8.59 -17.31 1.25
N LEU A 23 8.99 -16.24 1.92
CA LEU A 23 9.71 -15.13 1.31
C LEU A 23 11.22 -15.31 1.45
N LYS A 24 11.99 -14.58 0.65
CA LYS A 24 13.45 -14.57 0.76
C LYS A 24 13.86 -14.03 2.13
N LYS A 25 14.84 -14.68 2.76
CA LYS A 25 15.41 -14.17 4.02
C LYS A 25 16.03 -12.80 3.80
N ILE A 26 15.66 -11.83 4.66
CA ILE A 26 16.16 -10.45 4.63
C ILE A 26 16.94 -10.10 5.89
N SER A 27 17.80 -9.09 5.81
CA SER A 27 18.48 -8.51 6.97
C SER A 27 17.51 -7.70 7.82
N SER A 28 17.88 -7.44 9.09
CA SER A 28 16.99 -6.75 10.04
C SER A 28 16.70 -5.29 9.66
N ASP A 29 17.53 -4.68 8.84
CA ASP A 29 17.47 -3.28 8.37
C ASP A 29 17.06 -3.15 6.90
N GLU A 30 16.53 -4.23 6.27
CA GLU A 30 16.12 -4.24 4.88
C GLU A 30 14.59 -4.25 4.72
N VAL A 31 14.15 -3.87 3.52
CA VAL A 31 12.75 -4.00 3.08
C VAL A 31 12.71 -4.55 1.66
N TYR A 32 11.84 -5.56 1.45
CA TYR A 32 11.59 -6.17 0.13
C TYR A 32 10.13 -6.00 -0.26
N SER A 33 9.89 -5.68 -1.53
CA SER A 33 8.57 -5.60 -2.13
C SER A 33 8.45 -6.59 -3.28
N TYR A 34 7.48 -7.50 -3.16
CA TYR A 34 7.12 -8.49 -4.18
C TYR A 34 5.90 -7.98 -4.93
N GLN A 35 6.08 -7.62 -6.21
CA GLN A 35 5.04 -6.94 -7.00
C GLN A 35 4.10 -7.94 -7.66
N ASN A 36 2.81 -7.77 -7.43
CA ASN A 36 1.75 -8.52 -8.08
C ASN A 36 0.66 -7.54 -8.53
N LYS A 37 0.14 -7.71 -9.75
CA LYS A 37 -0.86 -6.80 -10.34
C LYS A 37 -1.98 -7.56 -11.00
N VAL A 38 -3.17 -7.00 -10.92
CA VAL A 38 -4.35 -7.46 -11.67
C VAL A 38 -4.92 -6.26 -12.42
N TYR A 39 -4.90 -6.32 -13.74
CA TYR A 39 -5.45 -5.28 -14.59
C TYR A 39 -6.95 -5.46 -14.80
N SER A 40 -7.66 -4.37 -15.09
CA SER A 40 -9.11 -4.39 -15.33
C SER A 40 -9.50 -5.23 -16.57
N ASN A 41 -8.57 -5.43 -17.53
CA ASN A 41 -8.75 -6.31 -18.69
C ASN A 41 -8.50 -7.81 -18.37
N GLY A 42 -8.13 -8.14 -17.12
CA GLY A 42 -7.86 -9.51 -16.68
C GLY A 42 -6.40 -9.95 -16.76
N ASP A 43 -5.50 -9.14 -17.30
CA ASP A 43 -4.07 -9.44 -17.32
C ASP A 43 -3.50 -9.47 -15.90
N ILE A 44 -2.57 -10.40 -15.66
CA ILE A 44 -1.93 -10.60 -14.35
C ILE A 44 -0.42 -10.55 -14.50
N ILE A 45 0.22 -9.78 -13.60
CA ILE A 45 1.66 -9.87 -13.33
C ILE A 45 1.80 -10.40 -11.91
N ASN A 46 2.51 -11.50 -11.73
CA ASN A 46 2.71 -12.11 -10.43
C ASN A 46 4.19 -12.37 -10.12
N SER A 47 4.54 -12.26 -8.85
CA SER A 47 5.87 -12.52 -8.31
C SER A 47 5.81 -13.67 -7.30
N CYS A 48 5.18 -13.46 -6.14
CA CYS A 48 5.10 -14.46 -5.07
C CYS A 48 3.68 -14.98 -4.80
N ILE A 49 2.64 -14.34 -5.37
CA ILE A 49 1.23 -14.74 -5.21
C ILE A 49 0.82 -15.48 -6.51
N SER A 50 0.21 -16.66 -6.37
CA SER A 50 -0.27 -17.39 -7.55
C SER A 50 -1.39 -16.62 -8.28
N PRO A 51 -1.52 -16.77 -9.61
CA PRO A 51 -2.59 -16.13 -10.38
C PRO A 51 -3.99 -16.46 -9.88
N GLU A 52 -4.22 -17.68 -9.38
CA GLU A 52 -5.49 -18.11 -8.81
C GLU A 52 -5.84 -17.29 -7.55
N ILE A 53 -4.89 -17.13 -6.65
CA ILE A 53 -5.10 -16.33 -5.42
C ILE A 53 -5.24 -14.85 -5.76
N LEU A 54 -4.52 -14.32 -6.76
CA LEU A 54 -4.70 -12.94 -7.21
C LEU A 54 -6.11 -12.71 -7.76
N LYS A 55 -6.66 -13.66 -8.52
CA LYS A 55 -8.07 -13.60 -8.98
C LYS A 55 -9.04 -13.66 -7.79
N ASN A 56 -8.77 -14.52 -6.80
CA ASN A 56 -9.61 -14.61 -5.59
C ASN A 56 -9.57 -13.29 -4.80
N LEU A 57 -8.38 -12.70 -4.59
CA LEU A 57 -8.23 -11.39 -3.96
C LEU A 57 -9.00 -10.30 -4.71
N GLN A 58 -8.87 -10.26 -6.04
CA GLN A 58 -9.60 -9.30 -6.86
C GLN A 58 -11.11 -9.49 -6.70
N ASN A 59 -11.62 -10.71 -6.82
CA ASN A 59 -13.05 -10.99 -6.73
C ASN A 59 -13.62 -10.71 -5.34
N SER A 60 -12.89 -11.02 -4.28
CA SER A 60 -13.39 -10.88 -2.89
C SER A 60 -13.22 -9.47 -2.30
N CYS A 61 -12.23 -8.70 -2.76
CA CYS A 61 -11.88 -7.44 -2.13
C CYS A 61 -12.20 -6.21 -2.98
N HIS A 62 -12.30 -6.36 -4.30
CA HIS A 62 -12.34 -5.22 -5.23
C HIS A 62 -13.56 -4.33 -5.04
N GLU A 63 -14.74 -4.93 -4.93
CA GLU A 63 -15.99 -4.18 -4.75
C GLU A 63 -15.96 -3.33 -3.47
N ASN A 64 -15.45 -3.90 -2.37
CA ASN A 64 -15.26 -3.16 -1.13
C ASN A 64 -14.24 -2.04 -1.26
N ALA A 65 -13.11 -2.28 -1.97
CA ALA A 65 -12.10 -1.25 -2.19
C ALA A 65 -12.63 -0.08 -3.04
N ILE A 66 -13.42 -0.36 -4.08
CA ILE A 66 -14.09 0.67 -4.89
C ILE A 66 -15.10 1.48 -4.06
N LYS A 67 -15.89 0.82 -3.20
CA LYS A 67 -16.79 1.52 -2.27
C LYS A 67 -16.00 2.45 -1.33
N ILE A 68 -14.88 1.98 -0.77
CA ILE A 68 -14.01 2.78 0.10
C ILE A 68 -13.41 3.96 -0.69
N LEU A 69 -12.93 3.75 -1.91
CA LEU A 69 -12.42 4.83 -2.75
C LEU A 69 -13.51 5.89 -3.00
N ASN A 70 -14.72 5.44 -3.32
CA ASN A 70 -15.85 6.35 -3.54
C ASN A 70 -16.26 7.14 -2.29
N GLU A 71 -16.13 6.54 -1.09
CA GLU A 71 -16.36 7.25 0.18
C GLU A 71 -15.26 8.29 0.48
N LEU A 72 -13.99 7.93 0.24
CA LEU A 72 -12.84 8.76 0.60
C LEU A 72 -12.48 9.81 -0.46
N ALA A 73 -12.67 9.48 -1.75
CA ALA A 73 -12.31 10.31 -2.89
C ALA A 73 -13.16 10.00 -4.12
N PRO A 74 -14.48 10.35 -4.12
CA PRO A 74 -15.43 9.98 -5.18
C PRO A 74 -15.02 10.48 -6.57
N ASN A 75 -14.33 11.62 -6.64
CA ASN A 75 -13.83 12.20 -7.89
C ASN A 75 -12.71 11.42 -8.55
N LYS A 76 -12.13 10.40 -7.87
CA LYS A 76 -11.05 9.57 -8.41
C LYS A 76 -11.51 8.19 -8.90
N THR A 77 -12.72 7.74 -8.54
CA THR A 77 -13.19 6.37 -8.79
C THR A 77 -13.17 6.00 -10.27
N HIS A 78 -13.54 6.92 -11.15
CA HIS A 78 -13.56 6.71 -12.60
C HIS A 78 -12.17 6.59 -13.25
N LEU A 79 -11.10 6.86 -12.51
CA LEU A 79 -9.71 6.75 -12.99
C LEU A 79 -9.08 5.38 -12.72
N TYR A 80 -9.78 4.47 -12.05
CA TYR A 80 -9.24 3.14 -11.74
C TYR A 80 -8.94 2.33 -13.01
N GLU A 81 -7.75 1.72 -13.06
CA GLU A 81 -7.30 0.89 -14.18
C GLU A 81 -6.78 -0.49 -13.76
N TYR A 82 -6.12 -0.58 -12.59
CA TYR A 82 -5.56 -1.84 -12.11
C TYR A 82 -5.35 -1.85 -10.58
N SER A 83 -5.20 -3.06 -10.04
CA SER A 83 -4.90 -3.30 -8.62
C SER A 83 -3.48 -3.79 -8.43
N ASP A 84 -2.76 -3.20 -7.45
CA ASP A 84 -1.51 -3.77 -6.93
C ASP A 84 -1.82 -4.60 -5.67
N PHE A 85 -1.27 -5.82 -5.62
CA PHE A 85 -1.30 -6.71 -4.46
C PHE A 85 0.14 -7.03 -4.04
N ASN A 86 0.85 -6.03 -3.52
CA ASN A 86 2.26 -6.16 -3.24
C ASN A 86 2.50 -6.70 -1.83
N ILE A 87 3.28 -7.77 -1.70
CA ILE A 87 3.75 -8.23 -0.40
C ILE A 87 4.98 -7.43 -0.03
N ILE A 88 4.94 -6.79 1.14
CA ILE A 88 6.09 -6.08 1.68
C ILE A 88 6.56 -6.77 2.95
N GLU A 89 7.80 -7.26 2.92
CA GLU A 89 8.50 -7.73 4.09
C GLU A 89 9.48 -6.66 4.56
N THR A 90 9.41 -6.34 5.85
CA THR A 90 10.23 -5.32 6.51
C THR A 90 11.00 -5.95 7.64
N GLY A 91 12.31 -5.74 7.68
CA GLY A 91 13.17 -6.17 8.77
C GLY A 91 12.81 -5.48 10.09
N LYS A 92 13.07 -6.16 11.19
CA LYS A 92 12.68 -5.73 12.55
C LYS A 92 13.23 -4.38 12.97
N ASP A 93 14.40 -3.97 12.44
CA ASP A 93 15.08 -2.72 12.80
C ASP A 93 14.87 -1.62 11.76
N TYR A 94 14.14 -1.92 10.68
CA TYR A 94 13.91 -0.96 9.60
C TYR A 94 12.88 0.10 9.97
N THR A 95 13.17 1.36 9.65
CA THR A 95 12.21 2.47 9.74
C THR A 95 11.99 3.06 8.36
N PHE A 96 10.75 3.01 7.89
CA PHE A 96 10.38 3.68 6.64
C PHE A 96 10.22 5.18 6.91
N PRO A 97 10.80 6.07 6.09
CA PRO A 97 10.70 7.51 6.32
C PRO A 97 9.25 8.01 6.17
N ILE A 98 8.94 9.14 6.82
CA ILE A 98 7.66 9.80 6.63
C ILE A 98 7.52 10.24 5.18
N HIS A 99 6.48 9.74 4.52
CA HIS A 99 6.26 9.96 3.10
C HIS A 99 4.78 10.10 2.76
N ARG A 100 4.52 10.46 1.54
CA ARG A 100 3.22 10.36 0.85
C ARG A 100 3.35 9.34 -0.27
N ASP A 101 2.26 8.68 -0.56
CA ASP A 101 2.20 7.79 -1.72
C ASP A 101 2.34 8.54 -3.05
N HIS A 102 2.69 7.80 -4.08
CA HIS A 102 2.81 8.31 -5.44
C HIS A 102 1.44 8.73 -5.99
N VAL A 103 1.44 9.71 -6.91
CA VAL A 103 0.22 10.30 -7.48
C VAL A 103 -0.67 9.31 -8.24
N ASN A 104 -0.12 8.21 -8.74
CA ASN A 104 -0.86 7.15 -9.44
C ASN A 104 -1.67 6.23 -8.52
N LYS A 105 -1.50 6.32 -7.18
CA LYS A 105 -2.31 5.57 -6.22
C LYS A 105 -3.59 6.34 -5.92
N LEU A 106 -4.73 5.80 -6.32
CA LEU A 106 -6.05 6.36 -6.04
C LEU A 106 -6.50 6.04 -4.62
N LEU A 107 -6.26 4.79 -4.21
CA LEU A 107 -6.49 4.27 -2.88
C LEU A 107 -5.28 3.44 -2.46
N SER A 108 -4.81 3.64 -1.25
CA SER A 108 -3.79 2.82 -0.62
C SER A 108 -4.40 2.01 0.50
N GLY A 109 -4.15 0.69 0.49
CA GLY A 109 -4.56 -0.24 1.53
C GLY A 109 -3.34 -0.94 2.12
N VAL A 110 -3.28 -1.05 3.44
CA VAL A 110 -2.24 -1.80 4.16
C VAL A 110 -2.93 -2.83 5.04
N ILE A 111 -2.78 -4.12 4.71
CA ILE A 111 -3.37 -5.23 5.43
C ILE A 111 -2.28 -5.95 6.21
N TYR A 112 -2.43 -6.06 7.52
CA TYR A 112 -1.44 -6.67 8.41
C TYR A 112 -1.56 -8.20 8.37
N LEU A 113 -0.46 -8.90 8.02
CA LEU A 113 -0.47 -10.35 7.88
C LEU A 113 0.24 -11.05 9.04
N LYS A 114 1.50 -10.75 9.27
CA LYS A 114 2.33 -11.37 10.33
C LYS A 114 3.47 -10.43 10.77
N PRO A 115 3.93 -10.56 12.03
CA PRO A 115 3.56 -11.54 13.07
C PRO A 115 2.20 -11.26 13.70
N ALA A 116 1.87 -11.97 14.78
CA ALA A 116 0.61 -11.73 15.54
C ALA A 116 0.59 -10.33 16.16
N ALA A 117 1.74 -9.81 16.61
CA ALA A 117 1.91 -8.47 17.17
C ALA A 117 3.12 -7.77 16.56
N ASN A 118 3.00 -6.51 16.24
CA ASN A 118 4.07 -5.62 15.73
C ASN A 118 3.62 -4.15 15.90
N THR A 119 4.43 -3.19 15.41
CA THR A 119 4.01 -1.79 15.27
C THR A 119 3.12 -1.61 14.04
N GLY A 120 2.13 -0.77 14.17
CA GLY A 120 1.23 -0.45 13.06
C GLY A 120 1.76 0.64 12.14
N THR A 121 0.90 1.12 11.26
CA THR A 121 1.18 2.28 10.42
C THR A 121 0.91 3.55 11.22
N ILE A 122 1.85 4.50 11.18
CA ILE A 122 1.71 5.78 11.88
C ILE A 122 1.31 6.85 10.87
N ILE A 123 0.22 7.53 11.15
CA ILE A 123 -0.32 8.63 10.35
C ILE A 123 0.06 9.96 10.99
N TYR A 124 0.42 10.95 10.19
CA TYR A 124 0.85 12.27 10.64
C TYR A 124 0.00 13.38 10.03
N LYS A 125 -0.08 14.51 10.75
CA LYS A 125 -0.69 15.73 10.23
C LYS A 125 0.07 16.28 9.02
N ASN A 126 1.40 16.21 9.05
CA ASN A 126 2.27 16.78 8.00
C ASN A 126 3.62 16.04 7.89
N LYS A 127 4.45 16.49 6.94
CA LYS A 127 5.79 15.94 6.68
C LYS A 127 6.75 15.99 7.88
N LYS A 128 6.53 16.91 8.82
CA LYS A 128 7.38 17.07 10.02
C LYS A 128 7.08 16.01 11.09
N GLY A 129 6.06 15.19 10.91
CA GLY A 129 5.68 14.15 11.87
C GLY A 129 4.84 14.67 13.03
N GLU A 130 4.14 15.80 12.86
CA GLU A 130 3.26 16.34 13.90
C GLU A 130 2.02 15.45 14.10
N ASN A 131 1.55 15.38 15.34
CA ASN A 131 0.36 14.65 15.78
C ASN A 131 0.35 13.20 15.29
N PRO A 132 1.33 12.36 15.70
CA PRO A 132 1.38 10.95 15.33
C PRO A 132 0.15 10.22 15.85
N ASN A 133 -0.47 9.42 14.99
CA ASN A 133 -1.56 8.51 15.34
C ASN A 133 -1.22 7.12 14.79
N GLU A 134 -0.89 6.19 15.67
CA GLU A 134 -0.59 4.82 15.30
C GLU A 134 -1.88 4.01 15.14
N ILE A 135 -2.01 3.35 13.99
CA ILE A 135 -3.08 2.39 13.75
C ILE A 135 -2.64 1.05 14.34
N GLU A 136 -3.26 0.65 15.43
CA GLU A 136 -2.94 -0.58 16.15
C GLU A 136 -2.79 -1.79 15.22
N TRP A 137 -1.68 -2.52 15.39
CA TRP A 137 -1.45 -3.76 14.66
C TRP A 137 -2.40 -4.86 15.12
N LYS A 138 -3.17 -5.40 14.18
CA LYS A 138 -4.01 -6.57 14.39
C LYS A 138 -4.01 -7.40 13.11
N LYS A 139 -3.73 -8.69 13.22
CA LYS A 139 -3.74 -9.59 12.06
C LYS A 139 -5.07 -9.49 11.31
N ASN A 140 -5.01 -9.41 9.97
CA ASN A 140 -6.13 -9.21 9.06
C ASN A 140 -6.89 -7.87 9.23
N ARG A 141 -6.29 -6.88 9.90
CA ARG A 141 -6.76 -5.50 9.88
C ARG A 141 -6.25 -4.80 8.64
N ALA A 142 -7.12 -4.11 7.94
CA ALA A 142 -6.82 -3.26 6.81
C ALA A 142 -6.97 -1.79 7.16
N LEU A 143 -5.98 -0.99 6.82
CA LEU A 143 -6.04 0.48 6.81
C LEU A 143 -6.13 0.95 5.37
N PHE A 144 -7.19 1.67 5.02
CA PHE A 144 -7.35 2.31 3.71
C PHE A 144 -7.34 3.82 3.81
N PHE A 145 -6.66 4.49 2.87
CA PHE A 145 -6.68 5.94 2.71
C PHE A 145 -6.48 6.34 1.25
N SER A 146 -7.08 7.47 0.85
CA SER A 146 -6.79 8.07 -0.44
C SER A 146 -5.64 9.06 -0.31
N ARG A 147 -4.71 9.01 -1.24
CA ARG A 147 -3.61 9.96 -1.31
C ARG A 147 -4.13 11.37 -1.60
N THR A 148 -3.59 12.36 -0.87
CA THR A 148 -3.73 13.78 -1.17
C THR A 148 -2.37 14.48 -1.06
N GLU A 149 -2.21 15.66 -1.67
CA GLU A 149 -0.93 16.38 -1.64
C GLU A 149 -0.56 16.82 -0.20
N ASP A 150 -1.53 17.16 0.63
CA ASP A 150 -1.25 17.83 1.91
C ASP A 150 -1.38 16.94 3.13
N THR A 151 -2.15 15.84 3.07
CA THR A 151 -2.62 15.18 4.31
C THR A 151 -2.31 13.70 4.44
N SER A 152 -1.74 13.03 3.43
CA SER A 152 -1.55 11.57 3.48
C SER A 152 -0.15 11.14 3.97
N TRP A 153 0.40 11.88 4.92
CA TRP A 153 1.71 11.60 5.50
C TRP A 153 1.65 10.41 6.45
N HIS A 154 2.50 9.42 6.21
CA HIS A 154 2.56 8.20 7.03
C HIS A 154 3.93 7.55 6.98
N ASN A 155 4.18 6.68 7.95
CA ASN A 155 5.33 5.77 7.96
C ASN A 155 5.02 4.50 8.73
N TYR A 156 6.03 3.65 8.89
CA TYR A 156 6.06 2.55 9.82
C TYR A 156 7.49 2.32 10.34
N LYS A 157 7.58 1.71 11.51
CA LYS A 157 8.83 1.29 12.16
C LYS A 157 8.79 -0.21 12.41
N GLY A 158 9.93 -0.89 12.40
CA GLY A 158 10.08 -2.21 13.00
C GLY A 158 9.94 -2.15 14.53
N ASP A 159 9.55 -3.26 15.14
CA ASP A 159 9.38 -3.39 16.61
C ASP A 159 10.65 -3.83 17.35
N GLY A 160 11.77 -3.99 16.62
CA GLY A 160 13.05 -4.50 17.14
C GLY A 160 13.06 -6.01 17.42
N LYS A 161 11.94 -6.72 17.26
CA LYS A 161 11.79 -8.13 17.63
C LYS A 161 11.52 -9.03 16.41
N ASN A 162 10.57 -8.67 15.58
CA ASN A 162 10.09 -9.51 14.48
C ASN A 162 10.06 -8.75 13.17
N ASN A 163 10.38 -9.44 12.06
CA ASN A 163 10.07 -8.92 10.74
C ASN A 163 8.55 -8.79 10.57
N ARG A 164 8.15 -7.75 9.88
CA ARG A 164 6.73 -7.49 9.61
C ARG A 164 6.43 -7.80 8.14
N ILE A 165 5.28 -8.43 7.88
CA ILE A 165 4.78 -8.71 6.54
C ILE A 165 3.37 -8.15 6.41
N VAL A 166 3.18 -7.37 5.35
CA VAL A 166 1.89 -6.79 5.00
C VAL A 166 1.55 -7.07 3.53
N LEU A 167 0.27 -7.14 3.23
CA LEU A 167 -0.24 -6.98 1.88
C LEU A 167 -0.54 -5.49 1.67
N VAL A 168 0.10 -4.88 0.68
CA VAL A 168 -0.26 -3.55 0.21
C VAL A 168 -1.19 -3.70 -0.99
N TYR A 169 -2.46 -3.38 -0.78
CA TYR A 169 -3.50 -3.42 -1.82
C TYR A 169 -3.84 -2.00 -2.25
N ASN A 170 -3.49 -1.65 -3.48
CA ASN A 170 -3.75 -0.32 -4.02
C ASN A 170 -4.67 -0.39 -5.23
N LEU A 171 -5.56 0.60 -5.35
CA LEU A 171 -6.24 0.91 -6.60
C LEU A 171 -5.43 1.97 -7.34
N MET A 172 -5.11 1.70 -8.59
CA MET A 172 -4.08 2.41 -9.36
C MET A 172 -4.62 2.96 -10.67
N THR A 173 -3.93 3.98 -11.18
CA THR A 173 -4.12 4.52 -12.54
C THR A 173 -2.78 4.84 -13.19
N THR A 174 -2.71 4.77 -14.50
CA THR A 174 -1.62 5.30 -15.32
C THR A 174 -1.85 6.77 -15.67
N ASN A 175 -3.09 7.26 -15.57
CA ASN A 175 -3.48 8.63 -15.92
C ASN A 175 -3.16 9.64 -14.79
N THR A 176 -1.85 9.74 -14.45
CA THR A 176 -1.38 10.67 -13.41
C THR A 176 -1.69 12.14 -13.72
N LYS A 177 -1.80 12.51 -15.01
CA LYS A 177 -2.19 13.87 -15.42
C LYS A 177 -3.60 14.22 -14.98
N ALA A 178 -4.54 13.29 -15.12
CA ALA A 178 -5.91 13.48 -14.65
C ALA A 178 -5.97 13.62 -13.13
N VAL A 179 -5.23 12.79 -12.39
CA VAL A 179 -5.14 12.90 -10.92
C VAL A 179 -4.59 14.25 -10.49
N CYS A 180 -3.49 14.71 -11.13
CA CYS A 180 -2.93 16.03 -10.86
C CYS A 180 -3.95 17.15 -11.09
N LYS A 181 -4.72 17.07 -12.19
CA LYS A 181 -5.79 18.05 -12.48
C LYS A 181 -6.86 18.06 -11.38
N LEU A 182 -7.29 16.90 -10.93
CA LEU A 182 -8.30 16.77 -9.85
C LEU A 182 -7.80 17.31 -8.50
N GLU A 183 -6.51 17.16 -8.22
CA GLU A 183 -5.90 17.64 -6.97
C GLU A 183 -5.36 19.09 -7.05
N GLY A 184 -5.50 19.76 -8.19
CA GLY A 184 -4.96 21.12 -8.39
C GLY A 184 -3.43 21.20 -8.42
N ILE A 185 -2.75 20.10 -8.78
CA ILE A 185 -1.29 19.98 -8.76
C ILE A 185 -0.73 20.18 -10.17
N ASN A 186 0.39 20.88 -10.26
CA ASN A 186 1.09 21.03 -11.54
C ASN A 186 1.77 19.70 -11.93
N TYR A 187 1.27 19.07 -12.99
CA TYR A 187 1.77 17.80 -13.51
C TYR A 187 3.26 17.84 -13.91
N ASN A 188 3.73 18.96 -14.48
CA ASN A 188 5.13 19.07 -14.90
C ASN A 188 6.07 19.13 -13.68
N LEU A 189 5.64 19.76 -12.58
CA LEU A 189 6.41 19.75 -11.33
C LEU A 189 6.47 18.34 -10.73
N ILE A 190 5.39 17.57 -10.80
CA ILE A 190 5.40 16.17 -10.34
C ILE A 190 6.39 15.35 -11.18
N ARG A 191 6.33 15.45 -12.52
CA ARG A 191 7.29 14.76 -13.41
C ARG A 191 8.74 15.14 -13.14
N LEU A 192 9.01 16.43 -12.96
CA LEU A 192 10.36 16.91 -12.64
C LEU A 192 10.84 16.31 -11.31
N ARG A 193 9.99 16.32 -10.28
CA ARG A 193 10.32 15.75 -8.98
C ARG A 193 10.58 14.24 -9.05
N GLU A 194 9.82 13.50 -9.84
CA GLU A 194 10.03 12.07 -10.07
C GLU A 194 11.34 11.80 -10.80
N PHE A 195 11.65 12.59 -11.81
CA PHE A 195 12.90 12.49 -12.56
C PHE A 195 14.13 12.83 -11.71
N THR A 196 14.03 13.85 -10.86
CA THR A 196 15.16 14.35 -10.04
C THR A 196 15.29 13.62 -8.70
N ASN A 197 14.29 12.83 -8.27
CA ASN A 197 14.31 12.11 -7.02
C ASN A 197 14.45 10.58 -7.19
N PRO A 198 15.65 10.10 -7.57
CA PRO A 198 15.90 8.67 -7.69
C PRO A 198 15.79 7.93 -6.35
N TYR A 199 15.69 8.65 -5.22
CA TYR A 199 15.62 8.09 -3.88
C TYR A 199 14.30 7.36 -3.59
N ILE A 200 13.19 7.71 -4.26
CA ILE A 200 11.89 7.03 -4.08
C ILE A 200 12.00 5.54 -4.42
N TYR A 201 12.88 5.17 -5.35
CA TYR A 201 13.10 3.76 -5.75
C TYR A 201 14.19 3.05 -4.92
N ARG A 202 14.96 3.74 -4.11
CA ARG A 202 16.04 3.15 -3.30
C ARG A 202 15.58 2.54 -1.99
N PHE A 203 14.36 2.86 -1.55
CA PHE A 203 13.83 2.36 -0.27
C PHE A 203 13.34 0.91 -0.34
N PHE A 204 13.12 0.39 -1.54
CA PHE A 204 12.64 -0.98 -1.71
C PHE A 204 13.61 -1.78 -2.59
N LYS A 205 14.05 -2.93 -2.09
CA LYS A 205 14.57 -3.98 -2.97
C LYS A 205 13.37 -4.67 -3.62
N LYS A 206 13.16 -4.41 -4.90
CA LYS A 206 12.06 -5.01 -5.66
C LYS A 206 12.42 -6.44 -6.03
N VAL A 207 11.50 -7.35 -5.81
CA VAL A 207 11.54 -8.72 -6.32
C VAL A 207 10.44 -8.82 -7.38
N PHE A 208 10.84 -9.10 -8.60
CA PHE A 208 9.95 -9.28 -9.75
C PHE A 208 9.69 -10.76 -9.98
#